data_07757edd62a87d9ebe7022785473598f
#
_entry.id   07757edd62a87d9ebe7022785473598f
#
_cell.length_a   1.000
_cell.length_b   1.000
_cell.length_c   1.000
_cell.angle_alpha   90.00
_cell.angle_beta   90.00
_cell.angle_gamma   90.00
#
_symmetry.space_group_name_H-M   'P 1'
#
loop_
_entity.id
_entity.type
_entity.pdbx_description
1 polymer ?
#
loop_
_entity_poly.entity_id
_entity_poly.type
_entity_poly.pdbx_seq_one_letter_code
_entity_poly.pdbx_strand_id
1 'polypeptide(L)'
;MTDNRRASFDIGNVGRLLIRFAKPSSHLFIIAGILMLTATVLDLLRPYLLKVAIDDSIMQGDMVGLYQIISIYFASLIGSGIVIYAQTMILQHVGQKIIHQMRELVLKRMLSQSYDSLQKQSVGAMLTNVTNDTEAVKELYTGVLVASICDVLIVVGILIAMIMMNWQLTIFVMVMMPILIWGMKWYKDISRAVYRMLREKNAQVNVYLQESLQGIAVVKAFSRLRQSEAEFQDVSRDYLDAGVREIKVTVLFRPMIDIFAILAVVSVLVMSGMVTIADGMEIGVVVAFLRYTEKLFFPIKDLAEKYNLLQSALAAAERIYHLLTDENETNEKRVGQSLDKIRSIEFQHVWFAYEGENWVIRDVSFRIEEGEFWGIAGKSGAGKSTIVHLLLGFYQPTRGRILLNGKSLAEYDIESVRCAIGLVFQDIHLFKGTIADNITLFREMDEARLVRAAQTAGIADMIDRLPHRYQTEVGYDGLTLSAGERQLLSMTRVLASDADTIILDEATSHIDSLAEHRLQCALESATEEHTVLVIAHRLSTIRDADGILVMEEGEIRELGTHEELIARRGIYYKLCQLG
;
A
#
# COMPACT_ATOMS: atom_id res chain seq x y z
N MET A 1 11.00 11.99 -21.41
CA MET A 1 12.24 12.45 -20.77
C MET A 1 12.01 12.36 -19.27
N THR A 2 12.37 11.24 -18.67
CA THR A 2 12.18 10.94 -17.26
C THR A 2 13.20 11.73 -16.45
N ASP A 3 12.69 12.67 -15.66
CA ASP A 3 13.44 13.51 -14.74
C ASP A 3 14.08 12.60 -13.65
N ASN A 4 15.35 12.29 -13.86
CA ASN A 4 16.16 11.43 -13.03
C ASN A 4 16.69 12.26 -11.84
N ARG A 5 15.81 12.88 -11.07
CA ARG A 5 16.15 13.37 -9.73
C ARG A 5 16.31 12.13 -8.84
N ARG A 6 17.53 11.62 -8.79
CA ARG A 6 18.01 10.84 -7.65
C ARG A 6 17.86 11.74 -6.42
N ALA A 7 16.71 11.64 -5.76
CA ALA A 7 16.55 12.17 -4.42
C ALA A 7 17.72 11.59 -3.61
N SER A 8 18.58 12.45 -3.10
CA SER A 8 19.64 12.04 -2.18
C SER A 8 18.96 11.32 -1.02
N PHE A 9 19.33 10.06 -0.81
CA PHE A 9 18.81 9.21 0.27
C PHE A 9 18.96 9.98 1.58
N ASP A 10 17.89 10.58 2.08
CA ASP A 10 17.92 11.37 3.30
C ASP A 10 17.78 10.46 4.52
N ILE A 11 18.86 9.70 4.75
CA ILE A 11 18.98 8.77 5.87
C ILE A 11 18.63 9.42 7.21
N GLY A 12 18.91 10.74 7.33
CA GLY A 12 18.67 11.48 8.57
C GLY A 12 17.18 11.63 8.88
N ASN A 13 16.38 11.95 7.89
CA ASN A 13 14.93 12.16 8.06
C ASN A 13 14.17 10.85 8.20
N VAL A 14 14.51 9.84 7.39
CA VAL A 14 13.98 8.47 7.55
C VAL A 14 14.34 7.92 8.93
N GLY A 15 15.59 8.10 9.38
CA GLY A 15 16.01 7.70 10.73
C GLY A 15 15.20 8.36 11.85
N ARG A 16 14.91 9.67 11.72
CA ARG A 16 14.05 10.39 12.67
C ARG A 16 12.61 9.84 12.70
N LEU A 17 12.05 9.51 11.54
CA LEU A 17 10.73 8.87 11.45
C LEU A 17 10.73 7.53 12.19
N LEU A 18 11.72 6.69 11.91
CA LEU A 18 11.86 5.38 12.58
C LEU A 18 11.98 5.54 14.09
N ILE A 19 12.85 6.45 14.58
CA ILE A 19 12.99 6.73 16.02
C ILE A 19 11.66 7.22 16.62
N ARG A 20 10.90 8.04 15.92
CA ARG A 20 9.59 8.53 16.40
C ARG A 20 8.62 7.39 16.69
N PHE A 21 8.56 6.36 15.83
CA PHE A 21 7.71 5.18 16.05
C PHE A 21 8.25 4.24 17.14
N ALA A 22 9.57 4.14 17.29
CA ALA A 22 10.19 3.32 18.32
C ALA A 22 10.08 3.94 19.73
N LYS A 23 10.09 5.29 19.84
CA LYS A 23 10.15 6.03 21.10
C LYS A 23 9.08 5.64 22.13
N PRO A 24 7.80 5.45 21.78
CA PRO A 24 6.76 5.06 22.76
C PRO A 24 7.02 3.69 23.41
N SER A 25 7.78 2.81 22.74
CA SER A 25 8.10 1.47 23.19
C SER A 25 9.58 1.30 23.59
N SER A 26 10.30 2.41 23.81
CA SER A 26 11.75 2.40 24.10
C SER A 26 12.13 1.56 25.32
N HIS A 27 11.32 1.54 26.37
CA HIS A 27 11.54 0.70 27.55
C HIS A 27 11.52 -0.80 27.22
N LEU A 28 10.65 -1.23 26.31
CA LEU A 28 10.59 -2.62 25.84
C LEU A 28 11.82 -2.99 24.98
N PHE A 29 12.32 -2.06 24.17
CA PHE A 29 13.57 -2.26 23.44
C PHE A 29 14.78 -2.38 24.38
N ILE A 30 14.83 -1.61 25.47
CA ILE A 30 15.87 -1.73 26.49
C ILE A 30 15.81 -3.10 27.17
N ILE A 31 14.61 -3.55 27.56
CA ILE A 31 14.42 -4.88 28.16
C ILE A 31 14.86 -5.98 27.18
N ALA A 32 14.43 -5.89 25.93
CA ALA A 32 14.86 -6.84 24.89
C ALA A 32 16.39 -6.83 24.69
N GLY A 33 17.03 -5.67 24.75
CA GLY A 33 18.49 -5.53 24.69
C GLY A 33 19.19 -6.20 25.89
N ILE A 34 18.69 -6.05 27.11
CA ILE A 34 19.23 -6.73 28.30
C ILE A 34 19.07 -8.24 28.16
N LEU A 35 17.89 -8.72 27.76
CA LEU A 35 17.66 -10.14 27.53
C LEU A 35 18.59 -10.70 26.43
N MET A 36 18.81 -9.93 25.38
CA MET A 36 19.73 -10.27 24.29
C MET A 36 21.17 -10.45 24.81
N LEU A 37 21.66 -9.49 25.59
CA LEU A 37 22.98 -9.58 26.20
C LEU A 37 23.09 -10.81 27.12
N THR A 38 22.07 -11.07 27.92
CA THR A 38 22.02 -12.25 28.82
C THR A 38 22.07 -13.54 28.00
N ALA A 39 21.26 -13.66 26.93
CA ALA A 39 21.27 -14.82 26.04
C ALA A 39 22.64 -15.04 25.40
N THR A 40 23.27 -13.95 24.92
CA THR A 40 24.61 -13.97 24.30
C THR A 40 25.67 -14.47 25.31
N VAL A 41 25.67 -13.96 26.54
CA VAL A 41 26.61 -14.40 27.58
C VAL A 41 26.42 -15.89 27.91
N LEU A 42 25.18 -16.35 28.09
CA LEU A 42 24.88 -17.77 28.33
C LEU A 42 25.34 -18.66 27.17
N ASP A 43 25.20 -18.17 25.93
CA ASP A 43 25.62 -18.92 24.74
C ASP A 43 27.15 -18.97 24.59
N LEU A 44 27.85 -17.89 24.92
CA LEU A 44 29.31 -17.82 24.93
C LEU A 44 29.94 -18.64 26.05
N LEU A 45 29.23 -18.82 27.15
CA LEU A 45 29.72 -19.60 28.30
C LEU A 45 29.83 -21.11 27.98
N ARG A 46 29.01 -21.64 27.08
CA ARG A 46 28.95 -23.10 26.82
C ARG A 46 30.26 -23.73 26.34
N PRO A 47 30.97 -23.19 25.33
CA PRO A 47 32.26 -23.74 24.93
C PRO A 47 33.31 -23.67 26.07
N TYR A 48 33.25 -22.61 26.88
CA TYR A 48 34.13 -22.47 28.03
C TYR A 48 33.83 -23.54 29.11
N LEU A 49 32.56 -23.79 29.46
CA LEU A 49 32.16 -24.86 30.37
C LEU A 49 32.61 -26.23 29.85
N LEU A 50 32.59 -26.43 28.54
CA LEU A 50 33.07 -27.67 27.94
C LEU A 50 34.59 -27.85 28.14
N LYS A 51 35.36 -26.75 28.01
CA LYS A 51 36.79 -26.74 28.36
C LYS A 51 36.98 -27.19 29.80
N VAL A 52 36.33 -26.53 30.76
CA VAL A 52 36.45 -26.81 32.20
C VAL A 52 36.04 -28.27 32.53
N ALA A 53 34.96 -28.76 31.87
CA ALA A 53 34.54 -30.16 32.02
C ALA A 53 35.62 -31.16 31.60
N ILE A 54 36.34 -30.89 30.53
CA ILE A 54 37.38 -31.80 30.01
C ILE A 54 38.64 -31.69 30.85
N ASP A 55 39.18 -30.49 31.03
CA ASP A 55 40.51 -30.29 31.63
C ASP A 55 40.50 -30.47 33.14
N ASP A 56 39.50 -29.91 33.86
CA ASP A 56 39.48 -29.92 35.31
C ASP A 56 38.75 -31.13 35.91
N SER A 57 37.77 -31.73 35.17
CA SER A 57 36.98 -32.84 35.72
C SER A 57 37.35 -34.19 35.11
N ILE A 58 37.28 -34.33 33.78
CA ILE A 58 37.50 -35.63 33.09
C ILE A 58 38.97 -36.06 33.23
N MET A 59 39.91 -35.13 32.93
CA MET A 59 41.35 -35.46 32.98
C MET A 59 41.85 -35.70 34.39
N GLN A 60 41.20 -35.11 35.40
CA GLN A 60 41.56 -35.30 36.82
C GLN A 60 40.75 -36.42 37.50
N GLY A 61 39.75 -36.98 36.83
CA GLY A 61 38.89 -38.05 37.40
C GLY A 61 37.86 -37.56 38.42
N ASP A 62 37.61 -36.22 38.49
CA ASP A 62 36.64 -35.65 39.43
C ASP A 62 35.20 -35.78 38.89
N MET A 63 34.52 -36.84 39.29
CA MET A 63 33.13 -37.09 38.90
C MET A 63 32.15 -36.11 39.53
N VAL A 64 32.44 -35.55 40.72
CA VAL A 64 31.54 -34.61 41.40
C VAL A 64 31.57 -33.26 40.66
N GLY A 65 32.78 -32.77 40.36
CA GLY A 65 32.97 -31.57 39.54
C GLY A 65 32.30 -31.70 38.15
N LEU A 66 32.41 -32.86 37.51
CA LEU A 66 31.78 -33.14 36.23
C LEU A 66 30.25 -33.00 36.30
N TYR A 67 29.58 -33.60 37.29
CA TYR A 67 28.13 -33.45 37.47
C TYR A 67 27.71 -32.00 37.72
N GLN A 68 28.49 -31.22 38.46
CA GLN A 68 28.22 -29.79 38.66
C GLN A 68 28.30 -29.00 37.35
N ILE A 69 29.36 -29.20 36.56
CA ILE A 69 29.53 -28.48 35.30
C ILE A 69 28.43 -28.86 34.28
N ILE A 70 28.09 -30.15 34.19
CA ILE A 70 26.97 -30.62 33.35
C ILE A 70 25.66 -29.95 33.76
N SER A 71 25.40 -29.87 35.08
CA SER A 71 24.19 -29.20 35.59
C SER A 71 24.15 -27.71 35.21
N ILE A 72 25.27 -27.01 35.34
CA ILE A 72 25.39 -25.59 34.91
C ILE A 72 25.21 -25.46 33.39
N TYR A 73 25.78 -26.38 32.61
CA TYR A 73 25.62 -26.40 31.14
C TYR A 73 24.14 -26.55 30.74
N PHE A 74 23.42 -27.52 31.35
CA PHE A 74 21.99 -27.68 31.08
C PHE A 74 21.17 -26.48 31.58
N ALA A 75 21.49 -25.93 32.75
CA ALA A 75 20.85 -24.71 33.25
C ALA A 75 21.08 -23.53 32.29
N SER A 76 22.28 -23.37 31.73
CA SER A 76 22.57 -22.34 30.72
C SER A 76 21.80 -22.55 29.40
N LEU A 77 21.60 -23.81 28.98
CA LEU A 77 20.84 -24.17 27.80
C LEU A 77 19.35 -23.81 27.95
N ILE A 78 18.73 -24.26 29.05
CA ILE A 78 17.33 -23.98 29.35
C ILE A 78 17.14 -22.48 29.60
N GLY A 79 18.02 -21.86 30.37
CA GLY A 79 17.98 -20.43 30.66
C GLY A 79 18.07 -19.58 29.41
N SER A 80 18.99 -19.89 28.48
CA SER A 80 19.07 -19.14 27.20
C SER A 80 17.82 -19.32 26.34
N GLY A 81 17.22 -20.53 26.32
CA GLY A 81 15.97 -20.77 25.59
C GLY A 81 14.81 -19.92 26.13
N ILE A 82 14.65 -19.83 27.44
CA ILE A 82 13.62 -19.00 28.08
C ILE A 82 13.87 -17.52 27.78
N VAL A 83 15.11 -17.06 27.87
CA VAL A 83 15.49 -15.66 27.62
C VAL A 83 15.25 -15.28 26.15
N ILE A 84 15.63 -16.15 25.20
CA ILE A 84 15.40 -15.92 23.76
C ILE A 84 13.88 -15.89 23.47
N TYR A 85 13.11 -16.80 24.07
CA TYR A 85 11.66 -16.80 23.93
C TYR A 85 11.04 -15.49 24.42
N ALA A 86 11.39 -15.05 25.63
CA ALA A 86 10.91 -13.81 26.22
C ALA A 86 11.29 -12.58 25.35
N GLN A 87 12.55 -12.52 24.90
CA GLN A 87 13.05 -11.48 24.02
C GLN A 87 12.24 -11.41 22.70
N THR A 88 12.04 -12.57 22.05
CA THR A 88 11.31 -12.65 20.78
C THR A 88 9.86 -12.21 20.96
N MET A 89 9.19 -12.64 22.04
CA MET A 89 7.82 -12.23 22.33
C MET A 89 7.70 -10.71 22.54
N ILE A 90 8.63 -10.11 23.28
CA ILE A 90 8.66 -8.65 23.47
C ILE A 90 8.84 -7.93 22.14
N LEU A 91 9.81 -8.34 21.32
CA LEU A 91 10.08 -7.71 20.03
C LEU A 91 8.91 -7.84 19.07
N GLN A 92 8.28 -9.02 18.99
CA GLN A 92 7.10 -9.22 18.15
C GLN A 92 5.91 -8.36 18.61
N HIS A 93 5.69 -8.27 19.94
CA HIS A 93 4.65 -7.40 20.48
C HIS A 93 4.90 -5.92 20.12
N VAL A 94 6.12 -5.44 20.28
CA VAL A 94 6.50 -4.07 19.88
C VAL A 94 6.34 -3.86 18.39
N GLY A 95 6.76 -4.82 17.57
CA GLY A 95 6.61 -4.78 16.13
C GLY A 95 5.15 -4.66 15.69
N GLN A 96 4.23 -5.45 16.30
CA GLN A 96 2.79 -5.36 16.01
C GLN A 96 2.19 -4.00 16.42
N LYS A 97 2.64 -3.43 17.51
CA LYS A 97 2.20 -2.09 17.95
C LYS A 97 2.67 -1.01 16.98
N ILE A 98 3.92 -1.07 16.51
CA ILE A 98 4.48 -0.13 15.55
C ILE A 98 3.71 -0.23 14.21
N ILE A 99 3.50 -1.45 13.69
CA ILE A 99 2.78 -1.64 12.42
C ILE A 99 1.34 -1.12 12.48
N HIS A 100 0.65 -1.36 13.61
CA HIS A 100 -0.71 -0.84 13.82
C HIS A 100 -0.73 0.70 13.73
N GLN A 101 0.15 1.38 14.49
CA GLN A 101 0.25 2.84 14.46
C GLN A 101 0.64 3.39 13.08
N MET A 102 1.54 2.71 12.37
CA MET A 102 1.95 3.12 11.02
C MET A 102 0.80 2.96 10.02
N ARG A 103 0.10 1.83 10.03
CA ARG A 103 -1.05 1.59 9.13
C ARG A 103 -2.16 2.61 9.33
N GLU A 104 -2.48 2.91 10.58
CA GLU A 104 -3.47 3.94 10.91
C GLU A 104 -3.05 5.32 10.38
N LEU A 105 -1.79 5.71 10.61
CA LEU A 105 -1.29 7.01 10.16
C LEU A 105 -1.20 7.09 8.64
N VAL A 106 -0.70 6.04 7.98
CA VAL A 106 -0.59 5.96 6.52
C VAL A 106 -1.97 6.02 5.88
N LEU A 107 -2.94 5.22 6.37
CA LEU A 107 -4.30 5.23 5.85
C LEU A 107 -4.96 6.60 6.03
N LYS A 108 -4.85 7.19 7.24
CA LYS A 108 -5.39 8.52 7.50
C LYS A 108 -4.79 9.57 6.57
N ARG A 109 -3.48 9.49 6.32
CA ARG A 109 -2.80 10.40 5.40
C ARG A 109 -3.27 10.21 3.96
N MET A 110 -3.39 8.96 3.50
CA MET A 110 -3.90 8.66 2.16
C MET A 110 -5.32 9.18 1.96
N LEU A 111 -6.21 8.97 2.93
CA LEU A 111 -7.59 9.49 2.86
C LEU A 111 -7.67 11.02 2.92
N SER A 112 -6.64 11.70 3.41
CA SER A 112 -6.56 13.18 3.43
C SER A 112 -5.87 13.78 2.22
N GLN A 113 -5.40 12.97 1.26
CA GLN A 113 -4.82 13.46 0.01
C GLN A 113 -5.89 14.04 -0.92
N SER A 114 -5.47 14.95 -1.80
CA SER A 114 -6.36 15.48 -2.83
C SER A 114 -6.78 14.38 -3.82
N TYR A 115 -7.98 14.51 -4.37
CA TYR A 115 -8.50 13.55 -5.37
C TYR A 115 -7.54 13.40 -6.57
N ASP A 116 -6.96 14.49 -7.06
CA ASP A 116 -5.96 14.50 -8.13
C ASP A 116 -4.74 13.61 -7.80
N SER A 117 -4.22 13.72 -6.57
CA SER A 117 -3.09 12.91 -6.13
C SER A 117 -3.45 11.42 -6.03
N LEU A 118 -4.63 11.10 -5.51
CA LEU A 118 -5.13 9.73 -5.42
C LEU A 118 -5.34 9.09 -6.79
N GLN A 119 -5.86 9.86 -7.75
CA GLN A 119 -6.13 9.34 -9.11
C GLN A 119 -4.85 9.04 -9.90
N LYS A 120 -3.75 9.74 -9.62
CA LYS A 120 -2.43 9.47 -10.23
C LYS A 120 -1.77 8.20 -9.70
N GLN A 121 -2.21 7.70 -8.57
CA GLN A 121 -1.68 6.50 -7.94
C GLN A 121 -2.58 5.29 -8.24
N SER A 122 -1.99 4.14 -8.56
CA SER A 122 -2.77 2.92 -8.69
C SER A 122 -3.21 2.40 -7.31
N VAL A 123 -4.43 1.85 -7.23
CA VAL A 123 -4.95 1.22 -5.99
C VAL A 123 -3.99 0.16 -5.46
N GLY A 124 -3.32 -0.61 -6.36
CA GLY A 124 -2.32 -1.59 -5.97
C GLY A 124 -1.10 -0.98 -5.29
N ALA A 125 -0.62 0.18 -5.74
CA ALA A 125 0.49 0.89 -5.09
C ALA A 125 0.08 1.39 -3.70
N MET A 126 -1.10 1.97 -3.57
CA MET A 126 -1.66 2.41 -2.28
C MET A 126 -1.78 1.25 -1.29
N LEU A 127 -2.32 0.11 -1.74
CA LEU A 127 -2.44 -1.09 -0.91
C LEU A 127 -1.07 -1.59 -0.46
N THR A 128 -0.07 -1.59 -1.36
CA THR A 128 1.31 -1.99 -1.05
C THR A 128 1.93 -1.10 0.04
N ASN A 129 1.70 0.21 0.01
CA ASN A 129 2.19 1.14 1.02
C ASN A 129 1.63 0.82 2.42
N VAL A 130 0.32 0.50 2.51
CA VAL A 130 -0.34 0.19 3.79
C VAL A 130 0.02 -1.21 4.30
N THR A 131 0.23 -2.18 3.42
CA THR A 131 0.47 -3.59 3.79
C THR A 131 1.95 -3.94 3.80
N ASN A 132 2.57 -4.03 2.62
CA ASN A 132 3.92 -4.59 2.47
C ASN A 132 5.00 -3.65 3.00
N ASP A 133 4.89 -2.33 2.77
CA ASP A 133 5.89 -1.38 3.24
C ASP A 133 5.89 -1.24 4.76
N THR A 134 4.71 -1.22 5.38
CA THR A 134 4.62 -1.21 6.84
C THR A 134 5.15 -2.50 7.47
N GLU A 135 4.93 -3.66 6.82
CA GLU A 135 5.46 -4.95 7.25
C GLU A 135 6.99 -4.98 7.14
N ALA A 136 7.56 -4.49 6.04
CA ALA A 136 9.01 -4.39 5.86
C ALA A 136 9.67 -3.51 6.94
N VAL A 137 9.02 -2.40 7.32
CA VAL A 137 9.49 -1.56 8.42
C VAL A 137 9.37 -2.27 9.77
N LYS A 138 8.32 -3.05 10.01
CA LYS A 138 8.23 -3.88 11.23
C LYS A 138 9.40 -4.86 11.31
N GLU A 139 9.70 -5.57 10.21
CA GLU A 139 10.84 -6.50 10.15
C GLU A 139 12.19 -5.82 10.43
N LEU A 140 12.34 -4.55 10.05
CA LEU A 140 13.52 -3.77 10.41
C LEU A 140 13.74 -3.74 11.94
N TYR A 141 12.69 -3.48 12.71
CA TYR A 141 12.80 -3.40 14.18
C TYR A 141 12.92 -4.76 14.84
N THR A 142 12.16 -5.77 14.37
CA THR A 142 12.05 -7.06 15.06
C THR A 142 13.11 -8.07 14.65
N GLY A 143 13.50 -8.04 13.37
CA GLY A 143 14.40 -9.03 12.78
C GLY A 143 15.78 -8.48 12.44
N VAL A 144 15.86 -7.29 11.85
CA VAL A 144 17.14 -6.81 11.30
C VAL A 144 18.00 -6.10 12.34
N LEU A 145 17.50 -5.03 12.95
CA LEU A 145 18.31 -4.18 13.83
C LEU A 145 18.80 -4.95 15.07
N VAL A 146 17.87 -5.56 15.81
CA VAL A 146 18.19 -6.26 17.05
C VAL A 146 19.08 -7.46 16.78
N ALA A 147 18.74 -8.27 15.79
CA ALA A 147 19.50 -9.46 15.46
C ALA A 147 20.89 -9.12 14.91
N SER A 148 21.05 -8.06 14.09
CA SER A 148 22.38 -7.64 13.62
C SER A 148 23.28 -7.16 14.76
N ILE A 149 22.72 -6.45 15.74
CA ILE A 149 23.47 -6.05 16.93
C ILE A 149 23.89 -7.31 17.72
N CYS A 150 23.00 -8.30 17.86
CA CYS A 150 23.30 -9.58 18.50
C CYS A 150 24.45 -10.30 17.82
N ASP A 151 24.39 -10.41 16.48
CA ASP A 151 25.43 -11.07 15.68
C ASP A 151 26.80 -10.42 15.85
N VAL A 152 26.85 -9.09 15.86
CA VAL A 152 28.09 -8.35 16.11
C VAL A 152 28.61 -8.63 17.53
N LEU A 153 27.73 -8.62 18.54
CA LEU A 153 28.12 -8.90 19.93
C LEU A 153 28.60 -10.34 20.09
N ILE A 154 27.97 -11.32 19.42
CA ILE A 154 28.42 -12.72 19.43
C ILE A 154 29.81 -12.83 18.82
N VAL A 155 30.04 -12.23 17.63
CA VAL A 155 31.36 -12.25 16.97
C VAL A 155 32.43 -11.64 17.87
N VAL A 156 32.18 -10.45 18.42
CA VAL A 156 33.13 -9.78 19.33
C VAL A 156 33.37 -10.61 20.57
N GLY A 157 32.31 -11.15 21.19
CA GLY A 157 32.42 -11.99 22.40
C GLY A 157 33.19 -13.28 22.13
N ILE A 158 32.98 -13.96 21.01
CA ILE A 158 33.75 -15.13 20.59
C ILE A 158 35.24 -14.78 20.45
N LEU A 159 35.55 -13.69 19.72
CA LEU A 159 36.93 -13.27 19.52
C LEU A 159 37.62 -12.95 20.84
N ILE A 160 36.95 -12.24 21.76
CA ILE A 160 37.49 -11.96 23.09
C ILE A 160 37.77 -13.27 23.85
N ALA A 161 36.79 -14.19 23.90
CA ALA A 161 36.96 -15.49 24.57
C ALA A 161 38.12 -16.29 23.97
N MET A 162 38.26 -16.33 22.66
CA MET A 162 39.35 -17.01 21.96
C MET A 162 40.73 -16.39 22.28
N ILE A 163 40.84 -15.05 22.26
CA ILE A 163 42.08 -14.34 22.57
C ILE A 163 42.51 -14.62 24.04
N MET A 164 41.54 -14.61 24.98
CA MET A 164 41.82 -14.89 26.39
C MET A 164 42.29 -16.34 26.64
N MET A 165 41.86 -17.28 25.79
CA MET A 165 42.28 -18.69 25.90
C MET A 165 43.63 -18.94 25.25
N ASN A 166 43.81 -18.51 23.99
CA ASN A 166 45.07 -18.60 23.27
C ASN A 166 45.12 -17.63 22.09
N TRP A 167 45.92 -16.57 22.19
CA TRP A 167 46.03 -15.54 21.18
C TRP A 167 46.66 -16.03 19.88
N GLN A 168 47.56 -16.98 19.91
CA GLN A 168 48.25 -17.53 18.74
C GLN A 168 47.27 -18.26 17.82
N LEU A 169 46.44 -19.17 18.37
CA LEU A 169 45.40 -19.85 17.62
C LEU A 169 44.36 -18.88 17.06
N THR A 170 44.03 -17.82 17.82
CA THR A 170 43.05 -16.81 17.38
C THR A 170 43.52 -16.08 16.12
N ILE A 171 44.80 -15.75 16.00
CA ILE A 171 45.34 -15.11 14.78
C ILE A 171 45.11 -15.99 13.56
N PHE A 172 45.29 -17.32 13.64
CA PHE A 172 45.03 -18.20 12.50
C PHE A 172 43.55 -18.16 12.05
N VAL A 173 42.63 -18.17 12.98
CA VAL A 173 41.21 -18.04 12.67
C VAL A 173 40.91 -16.65 12.07
N MET A 174 41.52 -15.59 12.60
CA MET A 174 41.33 -14.22 12.07
C MET A 174 41.89 -14.05 10.65
N VAL A 175 42.95 -14.76 10.25
CA VAL A 175 43.48 -14.73 8.88
C VAL A 175 42.50 -15.35 7.85
N MET A 176 41.65 -16.29 8.28
CA MET A 176 40.62 -16.87 7.43
C MET A 176 39.45 -15.92 7.15
N MET A 177 39.19 -14.96 8.06
CA MET A 177 38.06 -14.02 7.93
C MET A 177 38.11 -13.12 6.69
N PRO A 178 39.21 -12.43 6.35
CA PRO A 178 39.30 -11.62 5.14
C PRO A 178 39.07 -12.44 3.86
N ILE A 179 39.55 -13.68 3.82
CA ILE A 179 39.37 -14.58 2.67
C ILE A 179 37.88 -14.91 2.49
N LEU A 180 37.18 -15.21 3.60
CA LEU A 180 35.75 -15.47 3.58
C LEU A 180 34.95 -14.22 3.15
N ILE A 181 35.25 -13.04 3.71
CA ILE A 181 34.60 -11.77 3.35
C ILE A 181 34.81 -11.47 1.87
N TRP A 182 35.99 -11.71 1.33
CA TRP A 182 36.27 -11.55 -0.09
C TRP A 182 35.44 -12.52 -0.94
N GLY A 183 35.37 -13.79 -0.57
CA GLY A 183 34.52 -14.79 -1.23
C GLY A 183 33.03 -14.43 -1.21
N MET A 184 32.52 -13.91 -0.08
CA MET A 184 31.15 -13.42 0.04
C MET A 184 30.88 -12.22 -0.89
N LYS A 185 31.83 -11.28 -0.97
CA LYS A 185 31.71 -10.13 -1.89
C LYS A 185 31.65 -10.57 -3.35
N TRP A 186 32.55 -11.48 -3.74
CA TRP A 186 32.58 -12.05 -5.10
C TRP A 186 31.26 -12.78 -5.44
N TYR A 187 30.74 -13.62 -4.53
CA TYR A 187 29.45 -14.26 -4.68
C TYR A 187 28.29 -13.26 -4.83
N LYS A 188 28.26 -12.21 -4.00
CA LYS A 188 27.24 -11.16 -4.06
C LYS A 188 27.15 -10.52 -5.45
N ASP A 189 28.27 -10.26 -6.10
CA ASP A 189 28.31 -9.62 -7.42
C ASP A 189 27.76 -10.55 -8.52
N ILE A 190 28.09 -11.84 -8.48
CA ILE A 190 27.54 -12.86 -9.41
C ILE A 190 26.05 -13.06 -9.15
N SER A 191 25.67 -13.26 -7.92
CA SER A 191 24.28 -13.51 -7.51
C SER A 191 23.34 -12.37 -7.93
N ARG A 192 23.76 -11.11 -7.78
CA ARG A 192 22.98 -9.94 -8.19
C ARG A 192 22.57 -9.95 -9.66
N ALA A 193 23.46 -10.35 -10.55
CA ALA A 193 23.17 -10.41 -11.98
C ALA A 193 22.12 -11.47 -12.31
N VAL A 194 22.26 -12.64 -11.69
CA VAL A 194 21.34 -13.78 -11.90
C VAL A 194 19.97 -13.52 -11.28
N TYR A 195 19.91 -12.97 -10.07
CA TYR A 195 18.65 -12.55 -9.44
C TYR A 195 17.90 -11.47 -10.23
N ARG A 196 18.64 -10.53 -10.86
CA ARG A 196 18.03 -9.52 -11.73
C ARG A 196 17.36 -10.17 -12.94
N MET A 197 18.08 -11.08 -13.60
CA MET A 197 17.54 -11.83 -14.75
C MET A 197 16.28 -12.64 -14.36
N LEU A 198 16.34 -13.37 -13.25
CA LEU A 198 15.19 -14.14 -12.76
C LEU A 198 13.98 -13.25 -12.48
N ARG A 199 14.19 -12.09 -11.85
CA ARG A 199 13.12 -11.13 -11.55
C ARG A 199 12.51 -10.55 -12.82
N GLU A 200 13.32 -10.26 -13.82
CA GLU A 200 12.85 -9.79 -15.13
C GLU A 200 11.99 -10.83 -15.83
N LYS A 201 12.43 -12.12 -15.84
CA LYS A 201 11.65 -13.21 -16.42
C LYS A 201 10.35 -13.49 -15.64
N ASN A 202 10.39 -13.39 -14.31
CA ASN A 202 9.18 -13.48 -13.49
C ASN A 202 8.18 -12.35 -13.80
N ALA A 203 8.66 -11.14 -14.01
CA ALA A 203 7.81 -10.02 -14.43
C ALA A 203 7.14 -10.29 -15.78
N GLN A 204 7.87 -10.87 -16.76
CA GLN A 204 7.29 -11.26 -18.06
C GLN A 204 6.19 -12.31 -17.93
N VAL A 205 6.38 -13.32 -17.07
CA VAL A 205 5.33 -14.33 -16.75
C VAL A 205 4.08 -13.65 -16.19
N ASN A 206 4.25 -12.74 -15.22
CA ASN A 206 3.12 -12.06 -14.58
C ASN A 206 2.36 -11.16 -15.56
N VAL A 207 3.07 -10.41 -16.41
CA VAL A 207 2.45 -9.58 -17.46
C VAL A 207 1.65 -10.44 -18.42
N TYR A 208 2.22 -11.57 -18.89
CA TYR A 208 1.53 -12.48 -19.80
C TYR A 208 0.27 -13.08 -19.17
N LEU A 209 0.36 -13.53 -17.92
CA LEU A 209 -0.79 -14.05 -17.17
C LEU A 209 -1.89 -13.00 -16.99
N GLN A 210 -1.50 -11.77 -16.61
CA GLN A 210 -2.46 -10.68 -16.44
C GLN A 210 -3.17 -10.35 -17.77
N GLU A 211 -2.45 -10.23 -18.87
CA GLU A 211 -3.00 -9.96 -20.19
C GLU A 211 -3.94 -11.10 -20.64
N SER A 212 -3.50 -12.36 -20.50
CA SER A 212 -4.29 -13.53 -20.89
C SER A 212 -5.56 -13.70 -20.08
N LEU A 213 -5.51 -13.42 -18.75
CA LEU A 213 -6.68 -13.53 -17.88
C LEU A 213 -7.67 -12.38 -18.11
N GLN A 214 -7.19 -11.16 -18.30
CA GLN A 214 -8.04 -10.02 -18.65
C GLN A 214 -8.68 -10.22 -20.02
N GLY A 215 -7.93 -10.78 -20.99
CA GLY A 215 -8.40 -11.05 -22.34
C GLY A 215 -9.05 -12.43 -22.52
N ILE A 216 -9.36 -13.19 -21.47
CA ILE A 216 -9.79 -14.60 -21.58
C ILE A 216 -11.05 -14.79 -22.44
N ALA A 217 -11.98 -13.83 -22.39
CA ALA A 217 -13.17 -13.85 -23.23
C ALA A 217 -12.82 -13.76 -24.73
N VAL A 218 -11.86 -12.92 -25.08
CA VAL A 218 -11.36 -12.76 -26.45
C VAL A 218 -10.62 -14.02 -26.89
N VAL A 219 -9.73 -14.56 -26.05
CA VAL A 219 -8.99 -15.81 -26.34
C VAL A 219 -9.95 -16.95 -26.62
N LYS A 220 -11.02 -17.09 -25.81
CA LYS A 220 -12.05 -18.11 -26.01
C LYS A 220 -12.91 -17.87 -27.24
N ALA A 221 -13.39 -16.64 -27.45
CA ALA A 221 -14.26 -16.28 -28.58
C ALA A 221 -13.57 -16.48 -29.94
N PHE A 222 -12.26 -16.20 -30.01
CA PHE A 222 -11.47 -16.38 -31.23
C PHE A 222 -10.71 -17.70 -31.31
N SER A 223 -10.99 -18.66 -30.38
CA SER A 223 -10.37 -20.00 -30.35
C SER A 223 -8.84 -20.01 -30.34
N ARG A 224 -8.20 -19.01 -29.73
CA ARG A 224 -6.74 -18.83 -29.66
C ARG A 224 -6.06 -19.59 -28.50
N LEU A 225 -6.77 -20.50 -27.84
CA LEU A 225 -6.27 -21.16 -26.63
C LEU A 225 -4.94 -21.89 -26.87
N ARG A 226 -4.81 -22.66 -27.97
CA ARG A 226 -3.59 -23.38 -28.30
C ARG A 226 -2.39 -22.45 -28.54
N GLN A 227 -2.64 -21.32 -29.17
CA GLN A 227 -1.59 -20.35 -29.44
C GLN A 227 -1.13 -19.65 -28.16
N SER A 228 -2.08 -19.20 -27.32
CA SER A 228 -1.74 -18.63 -26.01
C SER A 228 -1.01 -19.62 -25.10
N GLU A 229 -1.36 -20.90 -25.15
CA GLU A 229 -0.66 -21.94 -24.41
C GLU A 229 0.80 -22.12 -24.89
N ALA A 230 1.03 -22.12 -26.19
CA ALA A 230 2.38 -22.20 -26.76
C ALA A 230 3.24 -21.00 -26.39
N GLU A 231 2.70 -19.78 -26.50
CA GLU A 231 3.36 -18.53 -26.11
C GLU A 231 3.69 -18.53 -24.60
N PHE A 232 2.77 -19.01 -23.76
CA PHE A 232 3.02 -19.15 -22.32
C PHE A 232 4.12 -20.17 -22.01
N GLN A 233 4.17 -21.28 -22.74
CA GLN A 233 5.21 -22.29 -22.58
C GLN A 233 6.60 -21.71 -22.85
N ASP A 234 6.75 -20.85 -23.87
CA ASP A 234 8.02 -20.19 -24.18
C ASP A 234 8.44 -19.23 -23.06
N VAL A 235 7.53 -18.37 -22.59
CA VAL A 235 7.79 -17.42 -21.47
C VAL A 235 8.12 -18.19 -20.18
N SER A 236 7.40 -19.29 -19.91
CA SER A 236 7.61 -20.16 -18.74
C SER A 236 8.94 -20.92 -18.82
N ARG A 237 9.36 -21.34 -20.02
CA ARG A 237 10.67 -21.97 -20.24
C ARG A 237 11.82 -21.00 -19.97
N ASP A 238 11.71 -19.77 -20.45
CA ASP A 238 12.69 -18.71 -20.18
C ASP A 238 12.85 -18.45 -18.67
N TYR A 239 11.72 -18.42 -17.93
CA TYR A 239 11.73 -18.31 -16.47
C TYR A 239 12.38 -19.51 -15.80
N LEU A 240 12.09 -20.73 -16.26
CA LEU A 240 12.71 -21.95 -15.78
C LEU A 240 14.23 -21.91 -15.96
N ASP A 241 14.71 -21.54 -17.16
CA ASP A 241 16.14 -21.47 -17.45
C ASP A 241 16.86 -20.42 -16.59
N ALA A 242 16.22 -19.27 -16.34
CA ALA A 242 16.72 -18.26 -15.41
C ALA A 242 16.74 -18.77 -13.97
N GLY A 243 15.70 -19.50 -13.53
CA GLY A 243 15.62 -20.14 -12.23
C GLY A 243 16.68 -21.21 -12.02
N VAL A 244 16.91 -22.06 -13.02
CA VAL A 244 17.99 -23.08 -12.96
C VAL A 244 19.36 -22.42 -12.83
N ARG A 245 19.62 -21.31 -13.52
CA ARG A 245 20.88 -20.54 -13.37
C ARG A 245 21.01 -19.95 -11.96
N GLU A 246 19.92 -19.39 -11.42
CA GLU A 246 19.89 -18.86 -10.05
C GLU A 246 20.20 -19.97 -9.03
N ILE A 247 19.52 -21.12 -9.12
CA ILE A 247 19.75 -22.26 -8.23
C ILE A 247 21.20 -22.72 -8.29
N LYS A 248 21.80 -22.85 -9.49
CA LYS A 248 23.21 -23.25 -9.63
C LYS A 248 24.17 -22.33 -8.88
N VAL A 249 23.93 -21.01 -8.92
CA VAL A 249 24.75 -20.02 -8.21
C VAL A 249 24.50 -20.10 -6.69
N THR A 250 23.24 -20.17 -6.28
CA THR A 250 22.84 -20.17 -4.86
C THR A 250 23.27 -21.45 -4.14
N VAL A 251 23.10 -22.62 -4.77
CA VAL A 251 23.49 -23.92 -4.20
C VAL A 251 24.99 -24.04 -3.98
N LEU A 252 25.82 -23.40 -4.79
CA LEU A 252 27.27 -23.43 -4.60
C LEU A 252 27.76 -22.57 -3.42
N PHE A 253 27.00 -21.56 -3.04
CA PHE A 253 27.41 -20.62 -1.99
C PHE A 253 27.45 -21.26 -0.58
N ARG A 254 26.43 -22.01 -0.24
CA ARG A 254 26.32 -22.62 1.09
C ARG A 254 27.45 -23.63 1.37
N PRO A 255 27.73 -24.61 0.49
CA PRO A 255 28.88 -25.49 0.63
C PRO A 255 30.23 -24.74 0.64
N MET A 256 30.35 -23.64 -0.07
CA MET A 256 31.58 -22.84 -0.05
C MET A 256 31.85 -22.29 1.37
N ILE A 257 30.85 -21.72 2.04
CA ILE A 257 31.00 -21.26 3.42
C ILE A 257 31.33 -22.44 4.35
N ASP A 258 30.65 -23.57 4.18
CA ASP A 258 30.88 -24.77 4.99
C ASP A 258 32.30 -25.31 4.81
N ILE A 259 32.84 -25.29 3.59
CA ILE A 259 34.25 -25.65 3.30
C ILE A 259 35.22 -24.70 4.02
N PHE A 260 34.97 -23.38 3.99
CA PHE A 260 35.80 -22.42 4.72
C PHE A 260 35.74 -22.63 6.25
N ALA A 261 34.56 -22.95 6.78
CA ALA A 261 34.41 -23.28 8.19
C ALA A 261 35.18 -24.56 8.56
N ILE A 262 35.10 -25.60 7.72
CA ILE A 262 35.85 -26.86 7.91
C ILE A 262 37.36 -26.60 7.80
N LEU A 263 37.81 -25.82 6.82
CA LEU A 263 39.21 -25.45 6.69
C LEU A 263 39.75 -24.69 7.91
N ALA A 264 38.94 -23.79 8.47
CA ALA A 264 39.29 -23.10 9.72
C ALA A 264 39.40 -24.09 10.88
N VAL A 265 38.45 -25.03 11.02
CA VAL A 265 38.48 -26.09 12.05
C VAL A 265 39.73 -26.98 11.87
N VAL A 266 40.03 -27.42 10.66
CA VAL A 266 41.23 -28.24 10.34
C VAL A 266 42.51 -27.45 10.67
N SER A 267 42.56 -26.16 10.31
CA SER A 267 43.70 -25.30 10.64
C SER A 267 43.93 -25.18 12.14
N VAL A 268 42.86 -25.01 12.92
CA VAL A 268 42.91 -25.01 14.38
C VAL A 268 43.42 -26.34 14.90
N LEU A 269 42.96 -27.48 14.38
CA LEU A 269 43.44 -28.81 14.79
C LEU A 269 44.92 -29.02 14.53
N VAL A 270 45.40 -28.69 13.33
CA VAL A 270 46.83 -28.82 12.94
C VAL A 270 47.69 -27.93 13.83
N MET A 271 47.31 -26.66 13.96
CA MET A 271 48.07 -25.72 14.80
C MET A 271 48.03 -26.07 16.28
N SER A 272 46.90 -26.51 16.82
CA SER A 272 46.79 -26.96 18.20
C SER A 272 47.68 -28.18 18.43
N GLY A 273 47.74 -29.11 17.47
CA GLY A 273 48.67 -30.26 17.55
C GLY A 273 50.11 -29.83 17.61
N MET A 274 50.56 -28.85 16.81
CA MET A 274 51.91 -28.29 16.86
C MET A 274 52.21 -27.57 18.18
N VAL A 275 51.27 -26.77 18.68
CA VAL A 275 51.41 -26.03 19.94
C VAL A 275 51.36 -26.99 21.13
N THR A 276 50.49 -28.01 21.13
CA THR A 276 50.42 -29.02 22.19
C THR A 276 51.76 -29.80 22.30
N ILE A 277 52.38 -30.13 21.20
CA ILE A 277 53.70 -30.78 21.16
C ILE A 277 54.79 -29.84 21.73
N ALA A 278 54.69 -28.53 21.48
CA ALA A 278 55.69 -27.55 21.90
C ALA A 278 55.48 -27.06 23.33
N ASP A 279 54.23 -26.72 23.71
CA ASP A 279 53.92 -25.98 24.95
C ASP A 279 52.95 -26.72 25.90
N GLY A 280 52.54 -27.97 25.60
CA GLY A 280 51.67 -28.77 26.47
C GLY A 280 50.24 -28.25 26.64
N MET A 281 49.62 -27.79 25.57
CA MET A 281 48.26 -27.21 25.60
C MET A 281 47.21 -28.23 26.09
N GLU A 282 46.28 -27.78 26.92
CA GLU A 282 45.14 -28.55 27.43
C GLU A 282 44.16 -28.96 26.32
N ILE A 283 43.66 -30.20 26.36
CA ILE A 283 42.75 -30.75 25.35
C ILE A 283 41.41 -29.98 25.32
N GLY A 284 40.92 -29.55 26.49
CA GLY A 284 39.69 -28.77 26.59
C GLY A 284 39.77 -27.41 25.90
N VAL A 285 40.97 -26.78 25.88
CA VAL A 285 41.18 -25.54 25.10
C VAL A 285 40.96 -25.79 23.62
N VAL A 286 41.51 -26.89 23.08
CA VAL A 286 41.33 -27.25 21.65
C VAL A 286 39.87 -27.47 21.33
N VAL A 287 39.14 -28.21 22.17
CA VAL A 287 37.69 -28.47 21.96
C VAL A 287 36.87 -27.19 22.03
N ALA A 288 37.17 -26.29 22.98
CA ALA A 288 36.48 -24.99 23.05
C ALA A 288 36.74 -24.12 21.81
N PHE A 289 38.01 -24.09 21.32
CA PHE A 289 38.38 -23.38 20.08
C PHE A 289 37.63 -23.90 18.87
N LEU A 290 37.47 -25.21 18.72
CA LEU A 290 36.68 -25.81 17.65
C LEU A 290 35.24 -25.33 17.71
N ARG A 291 34.63 -25.34 18.88
CA ARG A 291 33.24 -24.87 19.08
C ARG A 291 33.09 -23.38 18.84
N TYR A 292 34.02 -22.55 19.28
CA TYR A 292 33.98 -21.11 18.99
C TYR A 292 34.20 -20.83 17.50
N THR A 293 35.09 -21.56 16.84
CA THR A 293 35.32 -21.43 15.40
C THR A 293 34.05 -21.77 14.62
N GLU A 294 33.39 -22.90 14.89
CA GLU A 294 32.11 -23.26 14.29
C GLU A 294 31.06 -22.16 14.47
N LYS A 295 30.92 -21.65 15.69
CA LYS A 295 29.94 -20.59 16.03
C LYS A 295 30.23 -19.25 15.36
N LEU A 296 31.48 -18.94 15.05
CA LEU A 296 31.88 -17.65 14.51
C LEU A 296 31.34 -17.39 13.09
N PHE A 297 31.18 -18.45 12.29
CA PHE A 297 30.75 -18.33 10.90
C PHE A 297 29.23 -18.06 10.75
N PHE A 298 28.43 -18.49 11.71
CA PHE A 298 26.97 -18.34 11.63
C PHE A 298 26.52 -16.86 11.63
N PRO A 299 26.93 -16.00 12.60
CA PRO A 299 26.55 -14.59 12.62
C PRO A 299 26.99 -13.82 11.37
N ILE A 300 28.16 -14.17 10.80
CA ILE A 300 28.68 -13.50 9.60
C ILE A 300 27.78 -13.78 8.40
N LYS A 301 27.33 -15.03 8.27
CA LYS A 301 26.39 -15.42 7.22
C LYS A 301 25.04 -14.70 7.38
N ASP A 302 24.52 -14.68 8.61
CA ASP A 302 23.25 -14.06 8.95
C ASP A 302 23.24 -12.55 8.69
N LEU A 303 24.32 -11.84 9.03
CA LEU A 303 24.52 -10.42 8.71
C LEU A 303 24.48 -10.15 7.19
N ALA A 304 25.01 -11.05 6.37
CA ALA A 304 25.00 -10.90 4.93
C ALA A 304 23.58 -11.05 4.34
N GLU A 305 22.79 -11.98 4.87
CA GLU A 305 21.38 -12.17 4.48
C GLU A 305 20.53 -10.97 4.92
N LYS A 306 20.70 -10.47 6.14
CA LYS A 306 19.99 -9.32 6.71
C LYS A 306 20.29 -8.01 6.01
N TYR A 307 21.43 -7.87 5.33
CA TYR A 307 21.76 -6.65 4.59
C TYR A 307 20.74 -6.35 3.48
N ASN A 308 20.28 -7.38 2.77
CA ASN A 308 19.27 -7.20 1.71
C ASN A 308 17.90 -6.79 2.31
N LEU A 309 17.55 -7.40 3.44
CA LEU A 309 16.32 -7.07 4.17
C LEU A 309 16.36 -5.63 4.70
N LEU A 310 17.52 -5.20 5.21
CA LEU A 310 17.76 -3.82 5.64
C LEU A 310 17.54 -2.83 4.49
N GLN A 311 18.10 -3.09 3.31
CA GLN A 311 17.91 -2.22 2.15
C GLN A 311 16.45 -2.14 1.72
N SER A 312 15.74 -3.27 1.70
CA SER A 312 14.31 -3.31 1.37
C SER A 312 13.47 -2.52 2.37
N ALA A 313 13.76 -2.69 3.67
CA ALA A 313 13.03 -2.00 4.73
C ALA A 313 13.31 -0.48 4.74
N LEU A 314 14.56 -0.05 4.45
CA LEU A 314 14.87 1.37 4.32
C LEU A 314 14.18 2.01 3.12
N ALA A 315 14.11 1.32 1.97
CA ALA A 315 13.36 1.81 0.81
C ALA A 315 11.85 1.90 1.08
N ALA A 316 11.28 0.94 1.84
CA ALA A 316 9.89 1.01 2.29
C ALA A 316 9.65 2.19 3.26
N ALA A 317 10.56 2.39 4.21
CA ALA A 317 10.51 3.51 5.16
C ALA A 317 10.61 4.87 4.44
N GLU A 318 11.40 4.98 3.37
CA GLU A 318 11.51 6.19 2.54
C GLU A 318 10.19 6.48 1.81
N ARG A 319 9.55 5.48 1.20
CA ARG A 319 8.22 5.65 0.58
C ARG A 319 7.18 6.13 1.58
N ILE A 320 7.14 5.50 2.77
CA ILE A 320 6.24 5.93 3.85
C ILE A 320 6.57 7.35 4.31
N TYR A 321 7.86 7.70 4.42
CA TYR A 321 8.28 9.05 4.80
C TYR A 321 7.79 10.09 3.79
N HIS A 322 7.98 9.87 2.48
CA HIS A 322 7.49 10.76 1.44
C HIS A 322 5.97 10.91 1.50
N LEU A 323 5.24 9.81 1.62
CA LEU A 323 3.78 9.84 1.76
C LEU A 323 3.31 10.68 2.97
N LEU A 324 4.04 10.62 4.10
CA LEU A 324 3.67 11.33 5.32
C LEU A 324 4.08 12.81 5.32
N THR A 325 5.11 13.18 4.55
CA THR A 325 5.72 14.53 4.59
C THR A 325 5.46 15.37 3.35
N ASP A 326 4.91 14.80 2.29
CA ASP A 326 4.63 15.57 1.07
C ASP A 326 3.50 16.58 1.32
N GLU A 327 3.89 17.84 1.52
CA GLU A 327 2.98 18.95 1.84
C GLU A 327 2.13 19.36 0.63
N ASN A 328 2.61 19.12 -0.59
CA ASN A 328 1.90 19.52 -1.81
C ASN A 328 0.62 18.69 -2.04
N GLU A 329 0.49 17.54 -1.37
CA GLU A 329 -0.65 16.63 -1.50
C GLU A 329 -1.74 16.82 -0.42
N THR A 330 -1.57 17.74 0.54
CA THR A 330 -2.42 17.80 1.76
C THR A 330 -3.52 18.84 1.76
N ASN A 331 -3.82 19.49 0.66
CA ASN A 331 -4.73 20.65 0.70
C ASN A 331 -6.22 20.32 0.48
N GLU A 332 -6.76 19.20 1.01
CA GLU A 332 -8.22 19.12 1.11
C GLU A 332 -8.80 19.88 2.31
N LYS A 333 -8.05 20.06 3.39
CA LYS A 333 -8.47 20.91 4.50
C LYS A 333 -8.22 22.38 4.19
N ARG A 334 -9.01 22.95 3.31
CA ARG A 334 -9.12 24.40 3.22
C ARG A 334 -9.91 24.86 4.43
N VAL A 335 -9.25 25.54 5.36
CA VAL A 335 -9.91 26.29 6.42
C VAL A 335 -10.55 27.50 5.75
N GLY A 336 -11.77 27.33 5.30
CA GLY A 336 -12.58 28.36 4.66
C GLY A 336 -13.84 28.67 5.48
N GLN A 337 -14.66 29.58 4.97
CA GLN A 337 -15.96 29.87 5.54
C GLN A 337 -16.90 28.67 5.30
N SER A 338 -17.66 28.25 6.30
CA SER A 338 -18.72 27.24 6.10
C SER A 338 -19.77 27.78 5.12
N LEU A 339 -20.21 26.92 4.20
CA LEU A 339 -21.29 27.19 3.27
C LEU A 339 -22.60 26.66 3.86
N ASP A 340 -23.56 27.55 4.09
CA ASP A 340 -24.87 27.13 4.62
C ASP A 340 -25.80 26.63 3.52
N LYS A 341 -25.89 27.34 2.40
CA LYS A 341 -26.76 27.00 1.26
C LYS A 341 -26.18 27.53 -0.06
N ILE A 342 -26.36 26.79 -1.14
CA ILE A 342 -26.00 27.23 -2.50
C ILE A 342 -27.21 27.95 -3.12
N ARG A 343 -27.03 29.27 -3.39
CA ARG A 343 -28.05 30.11 -4.07
C ARG A 343 -27.69 30.41 -5.50
N SER A 344 -26.42 30.40 -5.84
CA SER A 344 -25.95 30.57 -7.21
C SER A 344 -24.61 29.90 -7.44
N ILE A 345 -24.42 29.35 -8.61
CA ILE A 345 -23.19 28.73 -9.11
C ILE A 345 -22.77 29.51 -10.36
N GLU A 346 -21.56 30.07 -10.37
CA GLU A 346 -21.10 30.85 -11.50
C GLU A 346 -19.66 30.45 -11.90
N PHE A 347 -19.48 30.13 -13.17
CA PHE A 347 -18.18 29.91 -13.79
C PHE A 347 -17.78 31.18 -14.55
N GLN A 348 -16.61 31.75 -14.28
CA GLN A 348 -16.10 32.97 -14.91
C GLN A 348 -14.79 32.69 -15.62
N HIS A 349 -14.82 32.63 -16.97
CA HIS A 349 -13.65 32.44 -17.84
C HIS A 349 -12.77 31.27 -17.42
N VAL A 350 -13.39 30.10 -17.11
CA VAL A 350 -12.71 28.95 -16.55
C VAL A 350 -11.95 28.20 -17.62
N TRP A 351 -10.65 27.94 -17.37
CA TRP A 351 -9.77 27.10 -18.16
C TRP A 351 -9.21 26.00 -17.28
N PHE A 352 -9.14 24.78 -17.78
CA PHE A 352 -8.58 23.67 -17.06
C PHE A 352 -7.92 22.63 -17.97
N ALA A 353 -6.77 22.09 -17.49
CA ALA A 353 -6.07 20.96 -18.08
C ALA A 353 -5.61 20.01 -16.96
N TYR A 354 -5.76 18.69 -17.16
CA TYR A 354 -5.26 17.70 -16.20
C TYR A 354 -3.73 17.62 -16.19
N GLU A 355 -3.10 17.80 -17.38
CA GLU A 355 -1.64 17.80 -17.52
C GLU A 355 -1.19 18.85 -18.53
N GLY A 356 -0.23 19.67 -18.15
CA GLY A 356 0.44 20.63 -19.02
C GLY A 356 -0.52 21.63 -19.68
N GLU A 357 -0.46 21.73 -21.01
CA GLU A 357 -1.29 22.64 -21.82
C GLU A 357 -2.39 21.90 -22.62
N ASN A 358 -2.68 20.65 -22.26
CA ASN A 358 -3.79 19.89 -22.88
C ASN A 358 -5.13 20.35 -22.30
N TRP A 359 -5.62 21.46 -22.80
CA TRP A 359 -6.84 22.11 -22.32
C TRP A 359 -8.08 21.22 -22.55
N VAL A 360 -8.74 20.83 -21.46
CA VAL A 360 -10.02 20.09 -21.46
C VAL A 360 -11.20 21.03 -21.32
N ILE A 361 -11.03 22.15 -20.60
CA ILE A 361 -12.01 23.24 -20.49
C ILE A 361 -11.34 24.51 -21.00
N ARG A 362 -12.04 25.26 -21.84
CA ARG A 362 -11.56 26.48 -22.49
C ARG A 362 -12.59 27.57 -22.38
N ASP A 363 -12.29 28.64 -21.65
CA ASP A 363 -13.10 29.86 -21.52
C ASP A 363 -14.57 29.62 -21.20
N VAL A 364 -14.86 28.70 -20.29
CA VAL A 364 -16.24 28.36 -19.93
C VAL A 364 -16.78 29.38 -18.95
N SER A 365 -17.92 30.00 -19.30
CA SER A 365 -18.64 30.97 -18.46
C SER A 365 -20.14 30.69 -18.52
N PHE A 366 -20.77 30.50 -17.36
CA PHE A 366 -22.21 30.35 -17.19
C PHE A 366 -22.62 30.60 -15.76
N ARG A 367 -23.93 30.77 -15.51
CA ARG A 367 -24.49 30.97 -14.19
C ARG A 367 -25.78 30.16 -14.03
N ILE A 368 -25.95 29.57 -12.86
CA ILE A 368 -27.14 28.80 -12.44
C ILE A 368 -27.62 29.43 -11.15
N GLU A 369 -28.93 29.72 -11.08
CA GLU A 369 -29.59 30.24 -9.87
C GLU A 369 -30.24 29.12 -9.06
N GLU A 370 -30.61 29.41 -7.80
CA GLU A 370 -31.30 28.48 -6.91
C GLU A 370 -32.63 28.02 -7.52
N GLY A 371 -32.87 26.70 -7.51
CA GLY A 371 -34.11 26.08 -8.01
C GLY A 371 -34.16 25.85 -9.52
N GLU A 372 -33.13 26.26 -10.27
CA GLU A 372 -33.09 26.01 -11.71
C GLU A 372 -32.68 24.58 -12.07
N PHE A 373 -33.24 24.06 -13.13
CA PHE A 373 -32.86 22.79 -13.75
C PHE A 373 -32.00 23.03 -14.98
N TRP A 374 -30.75 22.59 -14.97
CA TRP A 374 -29.80 22.75 -16.07
C TRP A 374 -29.34 21.43 -16.65
N GLY A 375 -29.22 21.39 -17.99
CA GLY A 375 -28.65 20.26 -18.73
C GLY A 375 -27.30 20.59 -19.33
N ILE A 376 -26.35 19.63 -19.30
CA ILE A 376 -25.09 19.69 -20.04
C ILE A 376 -25.12 18.61 -21.13
N ALA A 377 -25.14 19.03 -22.42
CA ALA A 377 -25.11 18.16 -23.56
C ALA A 377 -23.78 18.26 -24.30
N GLY A 378 -23.40 17.23 -25.04
CA GLY A 378 -22.20 17.21 -25.88
C GLY A 378 -21.64 15.81 -26.09
N LYS A 379 -20.72 15.66 -27.04
CA LYS A 379 -20.06 14.38 -27.34
C LYS A 379 -19.22 13.88 -26.16
N SER A 380 -18.91 12.59 -26.14
CA SER A 380 -17.97 12.05 -25.19
C SER A 380 -16.61 12.77 -25.31
N GLY A 381 -15.98 13.10 -24.19
CA GLY A 381 -14.73 13.87 -24.17
C GLY A 381 -14.87 15.38 -24.33
N ALA A 382 -16.08 15.94 -24.41
CA ALA A 382 -16.29 17.39 -24.51
C ALA A 382 -16.00 18.19 -23.22
N GLY A 383 -15.66 17.53 -22.10
CA GLY A 383 -15.34 18.18 -20.82
C GLY A 383 -16.49 18.23 -19.81
N LYS A 384 -17.63 17.57 -20.07
CA LYS A 384 -18.84 17.61 -19.23
C LYS A 384 -18.57 17.20 -17.77
N SER A 385 -18.05 16.02 -17.53
CA SER A 385 -17.74 15.53 -16.16
C SER A 385 -16.62 16.34 -15.50
N THR A 386 -15.75 17.00 -16.28
CA THR A 386 -14.73 17.91 -15.76
C THR A 386 -15.35 19.13 -15.08
N ILE A 387 -16.48 19.67 -15.58
CA ILE A 387 -17.23 20.75 -14.91
C ILE A 387 -17.66 20.32 -13.52
N VAL A 388 -18.19 19.10 -13.39
CA VAL A 388 -18.61 18.54 -12.08
C VAL A 388 -17.42 18.36 -11.15
N HIS A 389 -16.31 17.83 -11.65
CA HIS A 389 -15.10 17.67 -10.84
C HIS A 389 -14.55 19.02 -10.33
N LEU A 390 -14.62 20.06 -11.14
CA LEU A 390 -14.21 21.41 -10.75
C LEU A 390 -15.17 22.00 -9.70
N LEU A 391 -16.48 21.80 -9.87
CA LEU A 391 -17.51 22.29 -8.93
C LEU A 391 -17.39 21.60 -7.56
N LEU A 392 -17.08 20.30 -7.52
CA LEU A 392 -16.84 19.54 -6.29
C LEU A 392 -15.47 19.85 -5.65
N GLY A 393 -14.66 20.71 -6.29
CA GLY A 393 -13.33 21.07 -5.83
C GLY A 393 -12.33 19.90 -5.85
N PHE A 394 -12.58 18.83 -6.62
CA PHE A 394 -11.61 17.75 -6.86
C PHE A 394 -10.37 18.27 -7.59
N TYR A 395 -10.57 19.27 -8.43
CA TYR A 395 -9.54 20.01 -9.14
C TYR A 395 -9.74 21.52 -8.97
N GLN A 396 -8.68 22.28 -9.19
CA GLN A 396 -8.74 23.74 -9.24
C GLN A 396 -8.67 24.22 -10.69
N PRO A 397 -9.43 25.25 -11.08
CA PRO A 397 -9.28 25.84 -12.39
C PRO A 397 -7.87 26.39 -12.59
N THR A 398 -7.29 26.17 -13.79
CA THR A 398 -5.97 26.67 -14.14
C THR A 398 -6.00 28.20 -14.36
N ARG A 399 -7.11 28.69 -14.94
CA ARG A 399 -7.40 30.13 -15.12
C ARG A 399 -8.88 30.37 -14.88
N GLY A 400 -9.27 31.60 -14.59
CA GLY A 400 -10.64 31.96 -14.25
C GLY A 400 -10.96 31.61 -12.80
N ARG A 401 -12.24 31.59 -12.45
CA ARG A 401 -12.71 31.27 -11.11
C ARG A 401 -14.12 30.69 -11.11
N ILE A 402 -14.42 29.93 -10.08
CA ILE A 402 -15.75 29.39 -9.81
C ILE A 402 -16.25 30.09 -8.56
N LEU A 403 -17.44 30.66 -8.63
CA LEU A 403 -18.07 31.38 -7.53
C LEU A 403 -19.31 30.61 -7.05
N LEU A 404 -19.46 30.52 -5.74
CA LEU A 404 -20.69 30.12 -5.08
C LEU A 404 -21.21 31.32 -4.29
N ASN A 405 -22.45 31.73 -4.55
CA ASN A 405 -23.07 32.91 -3.91
C ASN A 405 -22.21 34.19 -4.10
N GLY A 406 -21.55 34.33 -5.26
CA GLY A 406 -20.68 35.46 -5.59
C GLY A 406 -19.29 35.45 -4.93
N LYS A 407 -18.95 34.44 -4.11
CA LYS A 407 -17.61 34.27 -3.52
C LYS A 407 -16.88 33.09 -4.16
N SER A 408 -15.55 33.16 -4.19
CA SER A 408 -14.74 32.09 -4.78
C SER A 408 -14.90 30.76 -4.03
N LEU A 409 -15.07 29.66 -4.78
CA LEU A 409 -15.08 28.29 -4.23
C LEU A 409 -13.85 28.01 -3.33
N ALA A 410 -12.73 28.65 -3.63
CA ALA A 410 -11.50 28.51 -2.86
C ALA A 410 -11.56 29.13 -1.45
N GLU A 411 -12.54 29.99 -1.17
CA GLU A 411 -12.71 30.67 0.12
C GLU A 411 -13.61 29.89 1.08
N TYR A 412 -14.29 28.83 0.58
CA TYR A 412 -15.15 27.99 1.39
C TYR A 412 -14.42 26.77 1.94
N ASP A 413 -14.90 26.25 3.06
CA ASP A 413 -14.56 24.91 3.52
C ASP A 413 -15.12 23.87 2.55
N ILE A 414 -14.24 23.04 2.00
CA ILE A 414 -14.61 22.10 0.94
C ILE A 414 -15.57 21.00 1.42
N GLU A 415 -15.52 20.64 2.71
CA GLU A 415 -16.44 19.66 3.29
C GLU A 415 -17.87 20.23 3.31
N SER A 416 -18.04 21.51 3.65
CA SER A 416 -19.34 22.18 3.62
C SER A 416 -19.91 22.30 2.22
N VAL A 417 -19.06 22.57 1.21
CA VAL A 417 -19.47 22.59 -0.20
C VAL A 417 -19.96 21.22 -0.66
N ARG A 418 -19.20 20.16 -0.35
CA ARG A 418 -19.56 18.79 -0.72
C ARG A 418 -20.79 18.28 0.01
N CYS A 419 -21.08 18.76 1.22
CA CYS A 419 -22.33 18.47 1.91
C CYS A 419 -23.54 19.13 1.25
N ALA A 420 -23.38 20.32 0.67
CA ALA A 420 -24.43 21.05 -0.04
C ALA A 420 -24.69 20.52 -1.47
N ILE A 421 -23.83 19.64 -2.00
CA ILE A 421 -23.94 19.06 -3.34
C ILE A 421 -24.14 17.54 -3.26
N GLY A 422 -25.27 17.05 -3.70
CA GLY A 422 -25.53 15.62 -3.92
C GLY A 422 -25.10 15.18 -5.31
N LEU A 423 -24.25 14.14 -5.41
CA LEU A 423 -23.78 13.63 -6.69
C LEU A 423 -24.21 12.18 -6.92
N VAL A 424 -24.85 11.92 -8.04
CA VAL A 424 -25.06 10.58 -8.60
C VAL A 424 -23.97 10.32 -9.62
N PHE A 425 -23.04 9.41 -9.30
CA PHE A 425 -21.93 9.05 -10.17
C PHE A 425 -22.36 8.13 -11.31
N GLN A 426 -21.63 8.17 -12.40
CA GLN A 426 -21.77 7.23 -13.53
C GLN A 426 -21.52 5.78 -13.06
N ASP A 427 -20.39 5.54 -12.40
CA ASP A 427 -20.03 4.25 -11.81
C ASP A 427 -20.42 4.22 -10.33
N ILE A 428 -21.47 3.48 -10.01
CA ILE A 428 -22.04 3.44 -8.66
C ILE A 428 -21.32 2.42 -7.81
N HIS A 429 -20.66 2.89 -6.75
CA HIS A 429 -20.03 2.05 -5.76
C HIS A 429 -20.97 1.74 -4.60
N LEU A 430 -21.08 0.45 -4.24
CA LEU A 430 -21.77 -0.02 -3.05
C LEU A 430 -20.74 -0.46 -2.01
N PHE A 431 -20.88 0.08 -0.82
CA PHE A 431 -20.09 -0.36 0.34
C PHE A 431 -20.66 -1.66 0.91
N LYS A 432 -19.78 -2.49 1.47
CA LYS A 432 -20.22 -3.67 2.22
C LYS A 432 -20.99 -3.20 3.46
N GLY A 433 -22.26 -3.59 3.55
CA GLY A 433 -23.18 -3.20 4.61
C GLY A 433 -24.61 -3.39 4.19
N THR A 434 -25.55 -2.84 4.93
CA THR A 434 -26.98 -2.92 4.62
C THR A 434 -27.37 -1.92 3.53
N ILE A 435 -28.58 -2.06 3.00
CA ILE A 435 -29.17 -1.03 2.11
C ILE A 435 -29.27 0.30 2.86
N ALA A 436 -29.68 0.29 4.13
CA ALA A 436 -29.74 1.50 4.96
C ALA A 436 -28.36 2.16 5.08
N ASP A 437 -27.29 1.38 5.37
CA ASP A 437 -25.92 1.90 5.46
C ASP A 437 -25.47 2.53 4.13
N ASN A 438 -25.86 1.93 3.02
CA ASN A 438 -25.55 2.44 1.69
C ASN A 438 -26.31 3.70 1.31
N ILE A 439 -27.53 3.89 1.80
CA ILE A 439 -28.30 5.14 1.62
C ILE A 439 -27.73 6.25 2.52
N THR A 440 -27.53 5.96 3.80
CA THR A 440 -27.07 6.95 4.78
C THR A 440 -25.59 7.25 4.74
N LEU A 441 -24.80 6.43 4.02
CA LEU A 441 -23.32 6.44 4.05
C LEU A 441 -22.79 6.34 5.48
N PHE A 442 -23.38 5.44 6.27
CA PHE A 442 -23.04 5.17 7.69
C PHE A 442 -23.26 6.37 8.64
N ARG A 443 -24.06 7.36 8.23
CA ARG A 443 -24.44 8.48 9.09
C ARG A 443 -25.74 8.14 9.84
N GLU A 444 -25.89 8.68 11.03
CA GLU A 444 -27.16 8.61 11.76
C GLU A 444 -28.22 9.42 10.99
N MET A 445 -29.36 8.81 10.72
CA MET A 445 -30.45 9.41 9.97
C MET A 445 -31.79 8.90 10.53
N ASP A 446 -32.79 9.78 10.53
CA ASP A 446 -34.16 9.41 10.88
C ASP A 446 -34.75 8.41 9.88
N GLU A 447 -35.33 7.32 10.37
CA GLU A 447 -35.92 6.25 9.55
C GLU A 447 -37.03 6.81 8.62
N ALA A 448 -37.83 7.76 9.10
CA ALA A 448 -38.87 8.39 8.31
C ALA A 448 -38.30 9.16 7.10
N ARG A 449 -37.11 9.75 7.24
CA ARG A 449 -36.42 10.44 6.14
C ARG A 449 -35.88 9.43 5.13
N LEU A 450 -35.28 8.35 5.61
CA LEU A 450 -34.75 7.26 4.75
C LEU A 450 -35.86 6.65 3.91
N VAL A 451 -37.02 6.35 4.52
CA VAL A 451 -38.19 5.78 3.84
C VAL A 451 -38.76 6.76 2.79
N ARG A 452 -38.90 8.05 3.14
CA ARG A 452 -39.35 9.08 2.18
C ARG A 452 -38.44 9.18 0.97
N ALA A 453 -37.11 9.25 1.19
CA ALA A 453 -36.14 9.29 0.09
C ALA A 453 -36.24 8.06 -0.83
N ALA A 454 -36.43 6.87 -0.25
CA ALA A 454 -36.62 5.65 -1.03
C ALA A 454 -37.93 5.63 -1.82
N GLN A 455 -39.01 6.21 -1.27
CA GLN A 455 -40.29 6.36 -1.97
C GLN A 455 -40.18 7.33 -3.13
N THR A 456 -39.56 8.50 -2.92
CA THR A 456 -39.35 9.52 -3.96
C THR A 456 -38.45 8.97 -5.09
N ALA A 457 -37.41 8.22 -4.76
CA ALA A 457 -36.55 7.56 -5.76
C ALA A 457 -37.22 6.36 -6.46
N GLY A 458 -38.38 5.91 -6.02
CA GLY A 458 -39.11 4.78 -6.61
C GLY A 458 -38.49 3.40 -6.33
N ILE A 459 -37.62 3.27 -5.31
CA ILE A 459 -36.96 2.00 -4.96
C ILE A 459 -37.65 1.28 -3.79
N ALA A 460 -38.55 1.94 -3.06
CA ALA A 460 -39.18 1.42 -1.84
C ALA A 460 -39.89 0.07 -2.07
N ASP A 461 -40.64 -0.11 -3.15
CA ASP A 461 -41.31 -1.36 -3.49
C ASP A 461 -40.34 -2.55 -3.64
N MET A 462 -39.15 -2.27 -4.18
CA MET A 462 -38.10 -3.31 -4.32
C MET A 462 -37.55 -3.66 -2.94
N ILE A 463 -37.25 -2.68 -2.11
CA ILE A 463 -36.72 -2.90 -0.77
C ILE A 463 -37.72 -3.66 0.08
N ASP A 464 -39.02 -3.34 0.02
CA ASP A 464 -40.09 -4.00 0.79
C ASP A 464 -40.29 -5.49 0.42
N ARG A 465 -39.90 -5.90 -0.79
CA ARG A 465 -39.91 -7.31 -1.22
C ARG A 465 -38.75 -8.13 -0.67
N LEU A 466 -37.70 -7.49 -0.18
CA LEU A 466 -36.54 -8.17 0.37
C LEU A 466 -36.83 -8.73 1.78
N PRO A 467 -36.29 -9.91 2.15
CA PRO A 467 -36.57 -10.56 3.44
C PRO A 467 -36.25 -9.70 4.65
N HIS A 468 -35.20 -8.87 4.57
CA HIS A 468 -34.74 -8.00 5.65
C HIS A 468 -34.90 -6.52 5.32
N ARG A 469 -35.67 -6.18 4.27
CA ARG A 469 -35.92 -4.79 3.84
C ARG A 469 -34.65 -3.95 3.83
N TYR A 470 -34.65 -2.78 4.50
CA TYR A 470 -33.49 -1.87 4.62
C TYR A 470 -32.27 -2.49 5.30
N GLN A 471 -32.45 -3.57 6.09
CA GLN A 471 -31.36 -4.30 6.75
C GLN A 471 -30.76 -5.42 5.86
N THR A 472 -31.17 -5.53 4.61
CA THR A 472 -30.61 -6.50 3.67
C THR A 472 -29.18 -6.12 3.35
N GLU A 473 -28.22 -7.05 3.52
CA GLU A 473 -26.81 -6.85 3.20
C GLU A 473 -26.60 -6.81 1.69
N VAL A 474 -25.83 -5.81 1.24
CA VAL A 474 -25.40 -5.60 -0.15
C VAL A 474 -23.89 -5.45 -0.21
N GLY A 475 -23.30 -5.59 -1.40
CA GLY A 475 -21.86 -5.49 -1.61
C GLY A 475 -21.26 -6.82 -2.12
N TYR A 476 -19.95 -7.02 -1.90
CA TYR A 476 -19.18 -8.09 -2.54
C TYR A 476 -19.72 -9.51 -2.26
N ASP A 477 -20.22 -9.75 -1.04
CA ASP A 477 -20.74 -11.06 -0.58
C ASP A 477 -22.26 -11.05 -0.34
N GLY A 478 -22.94 -9.92 -0.60
CA GLY A 478 -24.37 -9.72 -0.32
C GLY A 478 -25.24 -9.77 -1.58
N LEU A 479 -26.46 -9.22 -1.47
CA LEU A 479 -27.38 -9.13 -2.59
C LEU A 479 -26.76 -8.37 -3.77
N THR A 480 -26.82 -8.96 -4.95
CA THR A 480 -26.38 -8.32 -6.19
C THR A 480 -27.56 -7.54 -6.79
N LEU A 481 -27.46 -6.20 -6.74
CA LEU A 481 -28.44 -5.32 -7.37
C LEU A 481 -28.16 -5.20 -8.89
N SER A 482 -29.22 -5.09 -9.69
CA SER A 482 -29.12 -4.72 -11.10
C SER A 482 -28.54 -3.32 -11.28
N ALA A 483 -28.12 -2.97 -12.50
CA ALA A 483 -27.60 -1.63 -12.79
C ALA A 483 -28.63 -0.52 -12.47
N GLY A 484 -29.90 -0.73 -12.84
CA GLY A 484 -30.99 0.20 -12.55
C GLY A 484 -31.26 0.33 -11.04
N GLU A 485 -31.29 -0.78 -10.30
CA GLU A 485 -31.49 -0.74 -8.84
C GLU A 485 -30.32 -0.03 -8.13
N ARG A 486 -29.07 -0.23 -8.56
CA ARG A 486 -27.93 0.54 -8.03
C ARG A 486 -28.09 2.04 -8.27
N GLN A 487 -28.63 2.41 -9.44
CA GLN A 487 -28.82 3.79 -9.80
C GLN A 487 -29.91 4.47 -8.97
N LEU A 488 -31.05 3.78 -8.79
CA LEU A 488 -32.11 4.24 -7.90
C LEU A 488 -31.62 4.34 -6.43
N LEU A 489 -30.76 3.40 -6.00
CA LEU A 489 -30.14 3.49 -4.67
C LEU A 489 -29.21 4.70 -4.54
N SER A 490 -28.43 5.02 -5.59
CA SER A 490 -27.58 6.21 -5.61
C SER A 490 -28.41 7.51 -5.61
N MET A 491 -29.53 7.54 -6.34
CA MET A 491 -30.48 8.66 -6.26
C MET A 491 -31.08 8.79 -4.87
N THR A 492 -31.43 7.67 -4.23
CA THR A 492 -31.93 7.66 -2.85
C THR A 492 -30.91 8.25 -1.88
N ARG A 493 -29.59 7.96 -2.04
CA ARG A 493 -28.51 8.60 -1.24
C ARG A 493 -28.59 10.12 -1.30
N VAL A 494 -28.76 10.65 -2.51
CA VAL A 494 -28.76 12.08 -2.74
C VAL A 494 -30.02 12.71 -2.16
N LEU A 495 -31.20 12.12 -2.41
CA LEU A 495 -32.47 12.59 -1.85
C LEU A 495 -32.54 12.46 -0.31
N ALA A 496 -31.82 11.51 0.27
CA ALA A 496 -31.69 11.37 1.71
C ALA A 496 -30.70 12.37 2.32
N SER A 497 -29.82 12.98 1.55
CA SER A 497 -28.86 13.98 2.02
C SER A 497 -29.50 15.37 2.16
N ASP A 498 -28.83 16.30 2.88
CA ASP A 498 -29.25 17.70 2.99
C ASP A 498 -28.67 18.56 1.85
N ALA A 499 -28.58 18.00 0.63
CA ALA A 499 -27.98 18.69 -0.49
C ALA A 499 -28.95 19.73 -1.09
N ASP A 500 -28.49 20.95 -1.30
CA ASP A 500 -29.23 22.00 -2.00
C ASP A 500 -29.20 21.84 -3.52
N THR A 501 -28.07 21.31 -4.03
CA THR A 501 -27.83 21.10 -5.44
C THR A 501 -27.62 19.63 -5.73
N ILE A 502 -28.33 19.09 -6.70
CA ILE A 502 -28.21 17.69 -7.15
C ILE A 502 -27.53 17.66 -8.52
N ILE A 503 -26.50 16.86 -8.63
CA ILE A 503 -25.77 16.64 -9.89
C ILE A 503 -25.94 15.18 -10.29
N LEU A 504 -26.37 14.95 -11.54
CA LEU A 504 -26.44 13.61 -12.12
C LEU A 504 -25.43 13.51 -13.26
N ASP A 505 -24.44 12.61 -13.13
CA ASP A 505 -23.49 12.33 -14.20
C ASP A 505 -23.88 11.01 -14.89
N GLU A 506 -24.36 11.10 -16.14
CA GLU A 506 -24.67 9.97 -17.04
C GLU A 506 -25.59 8.87 -16.46
N ALA A 507 -26.57 9.27 -15.67
CA ALA A 507 -27.39 8.38 -14.86
C ALA A 507 -28.27 7.36 -15.63
N THR A 508 -28.31 7.34 -16.96
CA THR A 508 -29.28 6.55 -17.75
C THR A 508 -28.67 5.54 -18.73
N SER A 509 -27.33 5.39 -18.77
CA SER A 509 -26.70 4.42 -19.64
C SER A 509 -26.82 2.98 -19.08
N HIS A 510 -27.28 2.03 -19.90
CA HIS A 510 -27.36 0.60 -19.59
C HIS A 510 -28.40 0.17 -18.54
N ILE A 511 -29.49 0.95 -18.36
CA ILE A 511 -30.60 0.57 -17.49
C ILE A 511 -31.83 0.15 -18.29
N ASP A 512 -32.69 -0.65 -17.67
CA ASP A 512 -33.97 -1.05 -18.26
C ASP A 512 -34.95 0.13 -18.31
N SER A 513 -35.93 0.07 -19.18
CA SER A 513 -36.92 1.14 -19.39
C SER A 513 -37.75 1.45 -18.14
N LEU A 514 -37.95 0.48 -17.25
CA LEU A 514 -38.71 0.68 -16.03
C LEU A 514 -37.91 1.46 -14.99
N ALA A 515 -36.64 1.10 -14.79
CA ALA A 515 -35.75 1.83 -13.90
C ALA A 515 -35.47 3.25 -14.41
N GLU A 516 -35.35 3.41 -15.75
CA GLU A 516 -35.22 4.73 -16.39
C GLU A 516 -36.44 5.63 -16.10
N HIS A 517 -37.66 5.11 -16.27
CA HIS A 517 -38.88 5.86 -15.96
C HIS A 517 -38.94 6.28 -14.48
N ARG A 518 -38.59 5.37 -13.56
CA ARG A 518 -38.55 5.69 -12.12
C ARG A 518 -37.52 6.76 -11.80
N LEU A 519 -36.34 6.67 -12.42
CA LEU A 519 -35.30 7.69 -12.26
C LEU A 519 -35.75 9.05 -12.78
N GLN A 520 -36.48 9.08 -13.91
CA GLN A 520 -37.03 10.31 -14.47
C GLN A 520 -38.06 10.92 -13.51
N CYS A 521 -38.99 10.12 -12.95
CA CYS A 521 -39.96 10.62 -11.98
C CYS A 521 -39.25 11.14 -10.69
N ALA A 522 -38.19 10.45 -10.25
CA ALA A 522 -37.39 10.92 -9.11
C ALA A 522 -36.66 12.24 -9.41
N LEU A 523 -36.19 12.42 -10.64
CA LEU A 523 -35.57 13.66 -11.11
C LEU A 523 -36.61 14.81 -11.14
N GLU A 524 -37.79 14.59 -11.71
CA GLU A 524 -38.89 15.57 -11.73
C GLU A 524 -39.26 16.01 -10.30
N SER A 525 -39.38 15.07 -9.37
CA SER A 525 -39.61 15.41 -7.96
C SER A 525 -38.46 16.21 -7.34
N ALA A 526 -37.22 15.91 -7.73
CA ALA A 526 -36.04 16.62 -7.22
C ALA A 526 -35.96 18.07 -7.73
N THR A 527 -36.41 18.35 -8.97
CA THR A 527 -36.39 19.71 -9.54
C THR A 527 -37.37 20.67 -8.87
N GLU A 528 -38.37 20.16 -8.13
CA GLU A 528 -39.32 21.01 -7.36
C GLU A 528 -38.69 21.61 -6.09
N GLU A 529 -37.69 20.94 -5.52
CA GLU A 529 -37.13 21.32 -4.21
C GLU A 529 -35.65 21.70 -4.25
N HIS A 530 -34.92 21.32 -5.35
CA HIS A 530 -33.46 21.46 -5.44
C HIS A 530 -33.04 22.14 -6.74
N THR A 531 -31.86 22.74 -6.73
CA THR A 531 -31.15 23.10 -7.98
C THR A 531 -30.61 21.81 -8.61
N VAL A 532 -30.87 21.57 -9.89
CA VAL A 532 -30.49 20.32 -10.55
C VAL A 532 -29.59 20.56 -11.75
N LEU A 533 -28.48 19.82 -11.83
CA LEU A 533 -27.57 19.83 -12.96
C LEU A 533 -27.41 18.42 -13.52
N VAL A 534 -27.80 18.17 -14.75
CA VAL A 534 -27.76 16.86 -15.39
C VAL A 534 -26.75 16.84 -16.53
N ILE A 535 -25.75 15.94 -16.47
CA ILE A 535 -24.94 15.60 -17.63
C ILE A 535 -25.69 14.52 -18.42
N ALA A 536 -26.22 14.92 -19.58
CA ALA A 536 -27.09 14.05 -20.33
C ALA A 536 -26.35 13.31 -21.45
N HIS A 537 -26.51 11.98 -21.47
CA HIS A 537 -26.29 11.15 -22.65
C HIS A 537 -27.56 10.96 -23.46
N ARG A 538 -28.72 10.98 -22.79
CA ARG A 538 -30.03 10.99 -23.47
C ARG A 538 -30.61 12.39 -23.36
N LEU A 539 -30.87 12.98 -24.49
CA LEU A 539 -31.36 14.35 -24.57
C LEU A 539 -32.83 14.50 -24.08
N SER A 540 -33.56 13.38 -24.01
CA SER A 540 -34.90 13.35 -23.41
C SER A 540 -34.88 13.78 -21.94
N THR A 541 -33.81 13.50 -21.20
CA THR A 541 -33.68 13.81 -19.76
C THR A 541 -33.60 15.32 -19.49
N ILE A 542 -33.06 16.09 -20.44
CA ILE A 542 -32.84 17.54 -20.26
C ILE A 542 -33.75 18.40 -21.13
N ARG A 543 -34.80 17.80 -21.69
CA ARG A 543 -35.74 18.51 -22.59
C ARG A 543 -36.44 19.65 -21.89
N ASP A 544 -36.84 19.42 -20.66
CA ASP A 544 -37.63 20.37 -19.86
C ASP A 544 -36.74 21.24 -18.96
N ALA A 545 -35.42 21.29 -19.25
CA ALA A 545 -34.47 22.11 -18.49
C ALA A 545 -34.63 23.59 -18.79
N ASP A 546 -34.49 24.44 -17.75
CA ASP A 546 -34.52 25.90 -17.84
C ASP A 546 -33.37 26.44 -18.71
N GLY A 547 -32.23 25.71 -18.73
CA GLY A 547 -31.08 26.01 -19.56
C GLY A 547 -30.29 24.78 -19.96
N ILE A 548 -29.82 24.75 -21.21
CA ILE A 548 -28.98 23.68 -21.74
C ILE A 548 -27.65 24.27 -22.20
N LEU A 549 -26.56 23.76 -21.62
CA LEU A 549 -25.19 24.03 -22.06
C LEU A 549 -24.77 22.98 -23.09
N VAL A 550 -24.45 23.38 -24.29
CA VAL A 550 -23.94 22.48 -25.33
C VAL A 550 -22.44 22.65 -25.45
N MET A 551 -21.71 21.61 -25.06
CA MET A 551 -20.24 21.59 -25.05
C MET A 551 -19.66 20.87 -26.26
N GLU A 552 -18.64 21.47 -26.87
CA GLU A 552 -17.81 20.84 -27.89
C GLU A 552 -16.36 21.30 -27.74
N GLU A 553 -15.41 20.36 -27.72
CA GLU A 553 -13.97 20.61 -27.60
C GLU A 553 -13.57 21.49 -26.39
N GLY A 554 -14.29 21.35 -25.29
CA GLY A 554 -14.02 22.07 -24.02
C GLY A 554 -14.62 23.48 -23.95
N GLU A 555 -15.39 23.91 -24.93
CA GLU A 555 -16.04 25.23 -25.00
C GLU A 555 -17.57 25.11 -24.99
N ILE A 556 -18.25 26.13 -24.45
CA ILE A 556 -19.69 26.26 -24.60
C ILE A 556 -19.96 26.83 -26.00
N ARG A 557 -20.57 26.03 -26.89
CA ARG A 557 -20.93 26.44 -28.25
C ARG A 557 -22.32 26.98 -28.35
N GLU A 558 -23.25 26.44 -27.59
CA GLU A 558 -24.65 26.86 -27.59
C GLU A 558 -25.18 26.90 -26.16
N LEU A 559 -26.03 27.85 -25.89
CA LEU A 559 -26.71 28.05 -24.61
C LEU A 559 -28.14 28.51 -24.87
N GLY A 560 -29.12 27.91 -24.21
CA GLY A 560 -30.53 28.26 -24.31
C GLY A 560 -31.47 27.14 -23.88
N THR A 561 -32.77 27.33 -24.02
CA THR A 561 -33.77 26.30 -23.76
C THR A 561 -33.82 25.28 -24.92
N HIS A 562 -34.50 24.15 -24.71
CA HIS A 562 -34.69 23.13 -25.73
C HIS A 562 -35.29 23.73 -27.03
N GLU A 563 -36.36 24.55 -26.90
CA GLU A 563 -37.05 25.16 -28.03
C GLU A 563 -36.14 26.12 -28.81
N GLU A 564 -35.39 26.97 -28.12
CA GLU A 564 -34.44 27.90 -28.72
C GLU A 564 -33.32 27.19 -29.48
N LEU A 565 -32.75 26.14 -28.89
CA LEU A 565 -31.66 25.38 -29.48
C LEU A 565 -32.11 24.55 -30.70
N ILE A 566 -33.32 23.99 -30.64
CA ILE A 566 -33.94 23.30 -31.80
C ILE A 566 -34.18 24.30 -32.95
N ALA A 567 -34.71 25.50 -32.65
CA ALA A 567 -34.96 26.54 -33.61
C ALA A 567 -33.69 27.03 -34.34
N ARG A 568 -32.55 27.10 -33.60
CA ARG A 568 -31.24 27.48 -34.16
C ARG A 568 -30.65 26.46 -35.13
N ARG A 569 -31.13 25.20 -35.11
CA ARG A 569 -30.65 24.08 -35.94
C ARG A 569 -29.13 23.84 -35.87
N GLY A 570 -28.54 24.09 -34.73
CA GLY A 570 -27.12 24.01 -34.49
C GLY A 570 -26.63 22.60 -34.08
N ILE A 571 -25.66 22.56 -33.12
CA ILE A 571 -25.06 21.32 -32.62
C ILE A 571 -26.09 20.51 -31.84
N TYR A 572 -26.89 21.17 -30.99
CA TYR A 572 -27.92 20.52 -30.19
C TYR A 572 -28.98 19.83 -31.09
N TYR A 573 -29.43 20.50 -32.14
CA TYR A 573 -30.37 19.91 -33.11
C TYR A 573 -29.80 18.64 -33.73
N LYS A 574 -28.51 18.66 -34.12
CA LYS A 574 -27.85 17.48 -34.71
C LYS A 574 -27.75 16.34 -33.70
N LEU A 575 -27.44 16.64 -32.41
CA LEU A 575 -27.43 15.65 -31.35
C LEU A 575 -28.81 15.01 -31.15
N CYS A 576 -29.90 15.80 -31.20
CA CYS A 576 -31.27 15.30 -31.11
C CYS A 576 -31.70 14.41 -32.30
N GLN A 577 -31.07 14.53 -33.44
CA GLN A 577 -31.35 13.65 -34.60
C GLN A 577 -30.58 12.33 -34.56
N LEU A 578 -29.52 12.26 -33.78
CA LEU A 578 -28.65 11.09 -33.69
C LEU A 578 -28.96 10.19 -32.46
N GLY A 579 -29.66 10.70 -31.45
CA GLY A 579 -30.10 9.97 -30.25
C GLY A 579 -31.59 9.79 -30.24
#